data_a707e2563335ed6e85160d3b3f1b4c4b
#
_entry.id   a707e2563335ed6e85160d3b3f1b4c4b
#
_cell.length_a   1.000
_cell.length_b   1.000
_cell.length_c   1.000
_cell.angle_alpha   90.00
_cell.angle_beta   90.00
_cell.angle_gamma   90.00
#
_symmetry.space_group_name_H-M   'P 1'
#
loop_
_entity.id
_entity.type
_entity.pdbx_description
1 polymer ?
#
loop_
_entity_poly.entity_id
_entity_poly.type
_entity_poly.pdbx_seq_one_letter_code
_entity_poly.pdbx_strand_id
1 'polypeptide(L)'
;LGAQKIFLPSACGGGGTCIQCECHVLEGGGEALPTETPHFSRKELKEGARLSCQVKVKQDMNITIPEEVFGIKKWEATVVRNYNVASFIKEFVVEIPEDMGYKAGGYIQIEIPPSHPEEHETPDKFHAEWEKFKLWPLVMKNTETIERAYSMASYPAEGREIMLNVRVACPPFDRAKGGWMDVNPGIASSYIFNQKPGDKVTISGPYGEFFINESEAEMLYVGGGAGMAPMRSHLYHLFRTLKTGRKVSYWYGGRSKRELFYLEHFEALERDFPNFKFHLALSEPMEEDNCDGFVGFIHNCVIDNYLNHHESPEDIELYFCGPPLMNKAVQKMGEDFGIPDEHIRFDDFGG
;
A
#
# COMPACT_ATOMS: atom_id res chain seq x y z
N LEU A 1 14.42 -1.80 21.76
CA LEU A 1 13.23 -0.96 21.72
C LEU A 1 11.96 -1.81 21.86
N GLY A 2 11.77 -2.87 21.06
CA GLY A 2 10.58 -3.73 21.11
C GLY A 2 10.28 -4.31 22.50
N ALA A 3 11.30 -4.71 23.27
CA ALA A 3 11.13 -5.17 24.65
C ALA A 3 10.56 -4.09 25.60
N GLN A 4 10.70 -2.82 25.24
CA GLN A 4 10.16 -1.67 25.95
C GLN A 4 8.84 -1.17 25.31
N LYS A 5 8.23 -1.97 24.43
CA LYS A 5 7.01 -1.62 23.66
C LYS A 5 7.17 -0.36 22.80
N ILE A 6 8.37 -0.12 22.29
CA ILE A 6 8.67 0.94 21.33
C ILE A 6 8.83 0.27 19.96
N PHE A 7 7.87 0.50 19.06
CA PHE A 7 7.78 -0.15 17.75
C PHE A 7 8.10 0.86 16.65
N LEU A 8 9.32 0.79 16.11
CA LEU A 8 9.72 1.64 14.99
C LEU A 8 9.10 1.13 13.67
N PRO A 9 8.71 2.02 12.76
CA PRO A 9 8.22 1.63 11.45
C PRO A 9 9.26 0.81 10.68
N SER A 10 8.83 -0.23 9.96
CA SER A 10 9.71 -1.10 9.18
C SER A 10 9.01 -1.65 7.94
N ALA A 11 8.55 -0.77 7.04
CA ALA A 11 7.80 -1.18 5.86
C ALA A 11 8.58 -2.13 4.96
N CYS A 12 9.90 -1.93 4.79
CA CYS A 12 10.77 -2.83 4.02
C CYS A 12 11.23 -4.08 4.81
N GLY A 13 10.79 -4.25 6.06
CA GLY A 13 11.21 -5.37 6.91
C GLY A 13 12.69 -5.38 7.24
N GLY A 14 13.31 -4.23 7.42
CA GLY A 14 14.71 -4.10 7.78
C GLY A 14 15.69 -4.05 6.62
N GLY A 15 15.22 -3.98 5.38
CA GLY A 15 16.05 -3.94 4.18
C GLY A 15 16.81 -2.62 3.95
N GLY A 16 16.55 -1.57 4.73
CA GLY A 16 17.22 -0.28 4.61
C GLY A 16 16.79 0.54 3.40
N THR A 17 15.61 0.30 2.82
CA THR A 17 15.16 0.94 1.59
C THR A 17 13.98 1.92 1.77
N CYS A 18 13.17 1.77 2.80
CA CYS A 18 11.96 2.59 2.99
C CYS A 18 12.18 3.84 3.83
N ILE A 19 13.35 4.01 4.45
CA ILE A 19 13.74 5.09 5.38
C ILE A 19 12.83 5.33 6.60
N GLN A 20 11.68 4.73 6.68
CA GLN A 20 10.68 4.98 7.73
C GLN A 20 11.15 4.68 9.15
N CYS A 21 12.19 3.86 9.32
CA CYS A 21 12.79 3.57 10.63
C CYS A 21 13.88 4.59 11.03
N GLU A 22 13.81 5.81 10.52
CA GLU A 22 14.73 6.87 10.87
C GLU A 22 14.78 7.12 12.38
N CYS A 23 15.98 7.31 12.88
CA CYS A 23 16.27 7.74 14.25
C CYS A 23 17.54 8.58 14.26
N HIS A 24 17.74 9.36 15.29
CA HIS A 24 19.01 10.08 15.49
C HIS A 24 19.82 9.37 16.56
N VAL A 25 21.02 8.91 16.18
CA VAL A 25 21.99 8.30 17.12
C VAL A 25 23.01 9.38 17.51
N LEU A 26 22.86 9.91 18.71
CA LEU A 26 23.69 11.00 19.22
C LEU A 26 25.06 10.49 19.70
N GLU A 27 25.09 9.29 20.27
CA GLU A 27 26.31 8.64 20.77
C GLU A 27 26.25 7.13 20.55
N GLY A 28 27.38 6.50 20.30
CA GLY A 28 27.54 5.05 20.30
C GLY A 28 27.17 4.33 19.01
N GLY A 29 26.69 5.02 17.96
CA GLY A 29 26.19 4.42 16.72
C GLY A 29 27.25 4.02 15.69
N GLY A 30 28.51 4.46 15.87
CA GLY A 30 29.55 4.26 14.86
C GLY A 30 29.28 5.05 13.58
N GLU A 31 30.03 4.74 12.51
CA GLU A 31 29.88 5.39 11.22
C GLU A 31 28.62 4.90 10.48
N ALA A 32 28.05 5.78 9.63
CA ALA A 32 26.93 5.43 8.77
C ALA A 32 27.33 4.35 7.75
N LEU A 33 26.42 3.41 7.50
CA LEU A 33 26.65 2.31 6.58
C LEU A 33 26.40 2.74 5.12
N PRO A 34 26.99 2.04 4.13
CA PRO A 34 26.71 2.28 2.71
C PRO A 34 25.22 2.17 2.33
N THR A 35 24.43 1.43 3.10
CA THR A 35 22.98 1.30 2.94
C THR A 35 22.22 2.52 3.43
N GLU A 36 22.83 3.37 4.26
CA GLU A 36 22.21 4.56 4.85
C GLU A 36 22.58 5.84 4.08
N THR A 37 23.80 5.91 3.56
CA THR A 37 24.35 7.11 2.90
C THR A 37 23.58 7.60 1.66
N PRO A 38 22.87 6.77 0.88
CA PRO A 38 22.03 7.24 -0.22
C PRO A 38 20.77 7.98 0.23
N HIS A 39 20.33 7.79 1.47
CA HIS A 39 19.06 8.29 1.99
C HIS A 39 19.20 9.60 2.76
N PHE A 40 20.39 9.93 3.24
CA PHE A 40 20.64 11.09 4.08
C PHE A 40 21.71 12.01 3.48
N SER A 41 21.51 13.30 3.59
CA SER A 41 22.53 14.28 3.27
C SER A 41 23.72 14.18 4.23
N ARG A 42 24.87 14.73 3.83
CA ARG A 42 26.05 14.80 4.71
C ARG A 42 25.79 15.59 6.01
N LYS A 43 24.84 16.52 5.98
CA LYS A 43 24.45 17.31 7.16
C LYS A 43 23.67 16.43 8.12
N GLU A 44 22.63 15.74 7.63
CA GLU A 44 21.79 14.83 8.45
C GLU A 44 22.61 13.72 9.09
N LEU A 45 23.52 13.10 8.32
CA LEU A 45 24.43 12.09 8.88
C LEU A 45 25.32 12.62 9.99
N LYS A 46 25.78 13.89 9.90
CA LYS A 46 26.55 14.55 10.99
C LYS A 46 25.69 14.88 12.21
N GLU A 47 24.41 15.13 12.02
CA GLU A 47 23.42 15.37 13.06
C GLU A 47 22.90 14.05 13.68
N GLY A 48 23.41 12.92 13.21
CA GLY A 48 23.15 11.61 13.78
C GLY A 48 22.01 10.81 13.10
N ALA A 49 21.49 11.27 11.96
CA ALA A 49 20.44 10.54 11.24
C ALA A 49 20.92 9.16 10.82
N ARG A 50 20.16 8.13 11.15
CA ARG A 50 20.47 6.72 10.92
C ARG A 50 19.17 5.93 10.63
N LEU A 51 19.31 4.81 9.96
CA LEU A 51 18.24 3.82 9.84
C LEU A 51 18.35 2.82 10.98
N SER A 52 17.38 2.81 11.90
CA SER A 52 17.43 1.93 13.08
C SER A 52 17.57 0.45 12.74
N CYS A 53 17.01 0.01 11.63
CA CYS A 53 17.14 -1.37 11.13
C CYS A 53 18.56 -1.72 10.65
N GLN A 54 19.41 -0.74 10.37
CA GLN A 54 20.78 -0.93 9.90
C GLN A 54 21.81 -0.74 11.03
N VAL A 55 21.46 0.03 12.05
CA VAL A 55 22.37 0.33 13.17
C VAL A 55 22.61 -0.92 14.03
N LYS A 56 23.87 -1.31 14.22
CA LYS A 56 24.25 -2.42 15.10
C LYS A 56 24.57 -1.92 16.49
N VAL A 57 23.83 -2.39 17.48
CA VAL A 57 24.11 -2.10 18.90
C VAL A 57 25.35 -2.87 19.32
N LYS A 58 26.45 -2.16 19.58
CA LYS A 58 27.72 -2.73 20.03
C LYS A 58 28.15 -2.23 21.41
N GLN A 59 27.52 -1.18 21.89
CA GLN A 59 27.79 -0.51 23.16
C GLN A 59 26.55 0.28 23.57
N ASP A 60 26.59 0.93 24.72
CA ASP A 60 25.52 1.86 25.08
C ASP A 60 25.39 2.98 24.07
N MET A 61 24.16 3.33 23.77
CA MET A 61 23.82 4.30 22.74
C MET A 61 22.84 5.33 23.29
N ASN A 62 23.01 6.59 22.86
CA ASN A 62 22.03 7.64 23.06
C ASN A 62 21.30 7.90 21.75
N ILE A 63 19.99 7.65 21.73
CA ILE A 63 19.17 7.79 20.52
C ILE A 63 17.97 8.69 20.76
N THR A 64 17.59 9.45 19.75
CA THR A 64 16.31 10.16 19.68
C THR A 64 15.45 9.51 18.60
N ILE A 65 14.18 9.29 18.90
CA ILE A 65 13.18 8.73 17.98
C ILE A 65 12.01 9.70 17.87
N PRO A 66 11.27 9.70 16.75
CA PRO A 66 10.08 10.52 16.58
C PRO A 66 9.03 10.26 17.67
N GLU A 67 8.35 11.30 18.12
CA GLU A 67 7.38 11.20 19.22
C GLU A 67 6.19 10.31 18.88
N GLU A 68 5.81 10.28 17.62
CA GLU A 68 4.69 9.50 17.06
C GLU A 68 4.87 8.00 17.33
N VAL A 69 6.10 7.54 17.43
CA VAL A 69 6.43 6.12 17.72
C VAL A 69 5.86 5.66 19.06
N PHE A 70 5.72 6.55 20.05
CA PHE A 70 5.17 6.21 21.37
C PHE A 70 3.65 5.97 21.35
N GLY A 71 2.94 6.38 20.30
CA GLY A 71 1.53 6.10 20.09
C GLY A 71 1.24 4.74 19.49
N ILE A 72 2.27 4.04 18.98
CA ILE A 72 2.12 2.77 18.30
C ILE A 72 1.85 1.64 19.29
N LYS A 73 0.84 0.84 18.99
CA LYS A 73 0.46 -0.33 19.79
C LYS A 73 0.59 -1.61 18.99
N LYS A 74 0.59 -2.73 19.68
CA LYS A 74 0.59 -4.07 19.11
C LYS A 74 -0.59 -4.86 19.65
N TRP A 75 -1.34 -5.50 18.75
CA TRP A 75 -2.55 -6.27 19.09
C TRP A 75 -2.50 -7.67 18.51
N GLU A 76 -3.10 -8.61 19.22
CA GLU A 76 -3.58 -9.84 18.62
C GLU A 76 -4.96 -9.56 18.02
N ALA A 77 -5.06 -9.60 16.70
CA ALA A 77 -6.27 -9.37 15.94
C ALA A 77 -6.88 -10.70 15.49
N THR A 78 -8.20 -10.72 15.30
CA THR A 78 -8.91 -11.89 14.79
C THR A 78 -9.28 -11.68 13.33
N VAL A 79 -8.96 -12.65 12.48
CA VAL A 79 -9.38 -12.62 11.08
C VAL A 79 -10.90 -12.75 10.98
N VAL A 80 -11.55 -11.77 10.36
CA VAL A 80 -13.01 -11.72 10.14
C VAL A 80 -13.36 -12.22 8.75
N ARG A 81 -12.63 -11.78 7.73
CA ARG A 81 -12.83 -12.12 6.32
C ARG A 81 -11.50 -12.26 5.61
N ASN A 82 -11.43 -13.21 4.70
CA ASN A 82 -10.28 -13.35 3.81
C ASN A 82 -10.72 -14.03 2.50
N TYR A 83 -11.00 -13.25 1.47
CA TYR A 83 -11.46 -13.77 0.19
C TYR A 83 -10.92 -12.97 -1.00
N ASN A 84 -10.88 -13.59 -2.17
CA ASN A 84 -10.41 -12.92 -3.37
C ASN A 84 -11.44 -11.89 -3.88
N VAL A 85 -11.00 -10.65 -4.01
CA VAL A 85 -11.74 -9.57 -4.69
C VAL A 85 -11.33 -9.43 -6.15
N ALA A 86 -10.12 -9.88 -6.50
CA ALA A 86 -9.61 -10.01 -7.85
C ALA A 86 -8.75 -11.28 -7.96
N SER A 87 -8.33 -11.65 -9.18
CA SER A 87 -7.60 -12.90 -9.46
C SER A 87 -6.43 -13.13 -8.51
N PHE A 88 -5.71 -12.07 -8.16
CA PHE A 88 -4.47 -12.14 -7.36
C PHE A 88 -4.50 -11.24 -6.13
N ILE A 89 -5.68 -10.71 -5.75
CA ILE A 89 -5.82 -9.79 -4.62
C ILE A 89 -6.93 -10.29 -3.71
N LYS A 90 -6.63 -10.37 -2.42
CA LYS A 90 -7.61 -10.65 -1.36
C LYS A 90 -7.99 -9.38 -0.61
N GLU A 91 -9.26 -9.29 -0.23
CA GLU A 91 -9.70 -8.50 0.89
C GLU A 91 -9.41 -9.31 2.16
N PHE A 92 -8.57 -8.75 2.99
CA PHE A 92 -8.22 -9.33 4.28
C PHE A 92 -8.66 -8.38 5.38
N VAL A 93 -9.56 -8.83 6.24
CA VAL A 93 -10.12 -8.01 7.33
C VAL A 93 -9.86 -8.67 8.66
N VAL A 94 -9.31 -7.89 9.57
CA VAL A 94 -9.08 -8.30 10.95
C VAL A 94 -9.82 -7.37 11.91
N GLU A 95 -10.29 -7.89 13.03
CA GLU A 95 -10.86 -7.11 14.12
C GLU A 95 -9.86 -7.02 15.27
N ILE A 96 -9.64 -5.80 15.78
CA ILE A 96 -8.84 -5.51 16.96
C ILE A 96 -9.72 -5.24 18.18
N PRO A 97 -9.18 -5.43 19.42
CA PRO A 97 -10.00 -5.32 20.63
C PRO A 97 -10.45 -3.89 20.96
N GLU A 98 -9.76 -2.87 20.44
CA GLU A 98 -10.03 -1.45 20.66
C GLU A 98 -9.90 -0.64 19.37
N ASP A 99 -10.39 0.59 19.35
CA ASP A 99 -10.18 1.50 18.22
C ASP A 99 -8.70 1.92 18.13
N MET A 100 -8.13 1.83 16.93
CA MET A 100 -6.73 2.19 16.68
C MET A 100 -6.49 3.70 16.69
N GLY A 101 -7.49 4.51 16.33
CA GLY A 101 -7.36 5.96 16.25
C GLY A 101 -6.38 6.42 15.17
N TYR A 102 -6.52 5.94 13.94
CA TYR A 102 -5.64 6.25 12.82
C TYR A 102 -6.18 7.36 11.90
N LYS A 103 -5.31 7.87 11.02
CA LYS A 103 -5.70 8.76 9.91
C LYS A 103 -5.89 7.96 8.63
N ALA A 104 -6.86 8.37 7.79
CA ALA A 104 -7.05 7.77 6.46
C ALA A 104 -5.76 7.85 5.63
N GLY A 105 -5.39 6.75 4.96
CA GLY A 105 -4.11 6.59 4.27
C GLY A 105 -2.99 5.97 5.12
N GLY A 106 -3.23 5.76 6.42
CA GLY A 106 -2.29 5.05 7.28
C GLY A 106 -2.14 3.56 6.93
N TYR A 107 -1.11 2.94 7.50
CA TYR A 107 -0.83 1.51 7.32
C TYR A 107 -0.63 0.81 8.67
N ILE A 108 -0.70 -0.50 8.65
CA ILE A 108 -0.31 -1.38 9.76
C ILE A 108 0.88 -2.25 9.35
N GLN A 109 1.57 -2.79 10.35
CA GLN A 109 2.50 -3.90 10.14
C GLN A 109 1.87 -5.20 10.64
N ILE A 110 2.07 -6.27 9.87
CA ILE A 110 1.67 -7.63 10.26
C ILE A 110 2.94 -8.40 10.59
N GLU A 111 2.95 -9.05 11.74
CA GLU A 111 3.98 -10.00 12.13
C GLU A 111 3.68 -11.37 11.54
N ILE A 112 4.65 -11.92 10.82
CA ILE A 112 4.56 -13.22 10.20
C ILE A 112 5.48 -14.17 10.97
N PRO A 113 4.94 -15.13 11.73
CA PRO A 113 5.73 -16.13 12.43
C PRO A 113 6.42 -17.10 11.45
N PRO A 114 7.39 -17.90 11.92
CA PRO A 114 7.89 -19.03 11.16
C PRO A 114 6.73 -19.91 10.69
N SER A 115 6.66 -20.16 9.40
CA SER A 115 5.54 -20.89 8.79
C SER A 115 5.90 -21.48 7.44
N HIS A 116 5.24 -22.58 7.10
CA HIS A 116 5.38 -23.26 5.82
C HIS A 116 3.97 -23.64 5.36
N PRO A 117 3.16 -22.68 4.84
CA PRO A 117 1.84 -23.00 4.36
C PRO A 117 1.96 -23.95 3.15
N GLU A 118 1.35 -25.12 3.27
CA GLU A 118 1.47 -26.19 2.27
C GLU A 118 0.52 -25.99 1.09
N GLU A 119 -0.60 -25.26 1.30
CA GLU A 119 -1.63 -25.08 0.28
C GLU A 119 -2.15 -23.64 0.25
N HIS A 120 -2.42 -23.15 -0.97
CA HIS A 120 -3.14 -21.90 -1.20
C HIS A 120 -4.60 -22.19 -1.48
N GLU A 121 -5.49 -21.58 -0.72
CA GLU A 121 -6.93 -21.61 -1.04
C GLU A 121 -7.30 -20.36 -1.82
N THR A 122 -7.92 -20.54 -2.98
CA THR A 122 -8.52 -19.45 -3.74
C THR A 122 -9.91 -19.88 -4.23
N PRO A 123 -10.90 -18.97 -4.29
CA PRO A 123 -12.24 -19.28 -4.78
C PRO A 123 -12.22 -19.84 -6.22
N ASP A 124 -13.13 -20.72 -6.53
CA ASP A 124 -13.24 -21.40 -7.84
C ASP A 124 -13.23 -20.42 -9.03
N LYS A 125 -13.86 -19.27 -8.90
CA LYS A 125 -13.92 -18.28 -9.99
C LYS A 125 -12.57 -17.75 -10.46
N PHE A 126 -11.50 -17.89 -9.65
CA PHE A 126 -10.14 -17.45 -9.99
C PHE A 126 -9.17 -18.62 -10.23
N HIS A 127 -9.64 -19.85 -10.11
CA HIS A 127 -8.81 -21.04 -10.22
C HIS A 127 -8.10 -21.13 -11.57
N ALA A 128 -8.79 -20.80 -12.66
CA ALA A 128 -8.25 -20.86 -14.02
C ALA A 128 -7.06 -19.90 -14.22
N GLU A 129 -7.11 -18.70 -13.64
CA GLU A 129 -5.98 -17.76 -13.69
C GLU A 129 -4.78 -18.28 -12.91
N TRP A 130 -4.99 -18.84 -11.74
CA TRP A 130 -3.93 -19.43 -10.92
C TRP A 130 -3.27 -20.62 -11.62
N GLU A 131 -4.05 -21.44 -12.31
CA GLU A 131 -3.53 -22.54 -13.13
C GLU A 131 -2.75 -22.03 -14.34
N LYS A 132 -3.32 -21.08 -15.10
CA LYS A 132 -2.68 -20.43 -16.24
C LYS A 132 -1.33 -19.84 -15.90
N PHE A 133 -1.22 -19.19 -14.76
CA PHE A 133 0.02 -18.56 -14.28
C PHE A 133 0.89 -19.49 -13.43
N LYS A 134 0.49 -20.75 -13.25
CA LYS A 134 1.26 -21.78 -12.49
C LYS A 134 1.59 -21.33 -11.06
N LEU A 135 0.62 -20.80 -10.33
CA LEU A 135 0.82 -20.34 -8.96
C LEU A 135 0.76 -21.44 -7.91
N TRP A 136 0.00 -22.52 -8.17
CA TRP A 136 -0.20 -23.61 -7.22
C TRP A 136 1.08 -24.28 -6.71
N PRO A 137 2.14 -24.47 -7.53
CA PRO A 137 3.37 -25.08 -7.05
C PRO A 137 4.26 -24.15 -6.21
N LEU A 138 3.91 -22.87 -6.08
CA LEU A 138 4.71 -21.91 -5.33
C LEU A 138 4.45 -22.09 -3.82
N VAL A 139 5.44 -22.61 -3.11
CA VAL A 139 5.39 -22.83 -1.66
C VAL A 139 6.34 -21.87 -0.97
N MET A 140 5.79 -21.04 -0.11
CA MET A 140 6.55 -20.11 0.72
C MET A 140 7.20 -20.84 1.91
N LYS A 141 8.41 -20.43 2.27
CA LYS A 141 9.12 -20.87 3.48
C LYS A 141 9.51 -19.65 4.30
N ASN A 142 9.19 -19.69 5.58
CA ASN A 142 9.59 -18.66 6.53
C ASN A 142 10.16 -19.32 7.80
N THR A 143 11.42 -19.04 8.13
CA THR A 143 12.14 -19.65 9.25
C THR A 143 12.28 -18.71 10.46
N GLU A 144 11.93 -17.44 10.29
CA GLU A 144 12.05 -16.43 11.35
C GLU A 144 10.82 -15.52 11.38
N THR A 145 10.61 -14.85 12.49
CA THR A 145 9.55 -13.85 12.60
C THR A 145 9.95 -12.60 11.82
N ILE A 146 9.11 -12.19 10.88
CA ILE A 146 9.28 -10.97 10.09
C ILE A 146 8.05 -10.07 10.20
N GLU A 147 8.20 -8.80 9.88
CA GLU A 147 7.09 -7.84 9.80
C GLU A 147 7.00 -7.23 8.40
N ARG A 148 5.78 -6.96 7.93
CA ARG A 148 5.54 -6.27 6.66
C ARG A 148 4.39 -5.28 6.79
N ALA A 149 4.55 -4.14 6.13
CA ALA A 149 3.57 -3.06 6.09
C ALA A 149 2.48 -3.33 5.04
N TYR A 150 1.25 -2.94 5.40
CA TYR A 150 0.09 -2.96 4.51
C TYR A 150 -0.78 -1.73 4.77
N SER A 151 -1.02 -0.95 3.72
CA SER A 151 -1.90 0.21 3.78
C SER A 151 -3.34 -0.22 4.03
N MET A 152 -4.02 0.50 4.91
CA MET A 152 -5.40 0.21 5.27
C MET A 152 -6.36 0.67 4.17
N ALA A 153 -7.26 -0.23 3.76
CA ALA A 153 -8.38 0.08 2.89
C ALA A 153 -9.61 0.56 3.68
N SER A 154 -9.70 0.20 4.95
CA SER A 154 -10.67 0.79 5.88
C SER A 154 -10.33 2.27 6.15
N TYR A 155 -11.35 3.06 6.47
CA TYR A 155 -11.16 4.44 6.94
C TYR A 155 -11.58 4.53 8.42
N PRO A 156 -11.17 5.57 9.17
CA PRO A 156 -11.32 5.60 10.63
C PRO A 156 -12.72 5.32 11.16
N ALA A 157 -13.77 5.74 10.45
CA ALA A 157 -15.14 5.53 10.90
C ALA A 157 -15.66 4.08 10.78
N GLU A 158 -14.88 3.16 10.17
CA GLU A 158 -15.16 1.72 10.17
C GLU A 158 -14.73 1.07 11.51
N GLY A 159 -14.09 1.83 12.39
CA GLY A 159 -13.83 1.45 13.77
C GLY A 159 -12.78 0.37 13.92
N ARG A 160 -13.14 -0.75 14.57
CA ARG A 160 -12.20 -1.82 14.93
C ARG A 160 -11.87 -2.81 13.82
N GLU A 161 -12.59 -2.79 12.69
CA GLU A 161 -12.30 -3.62 11.54
C GLU A 161 -11.22 -2.94 10.67
N ILE A 162 -10.08 -3.57 10.59
CA ILE A 162 -8.96 -3.14 9.73
C ILE A 162 -8.99 -3.96 8.45
N MET A 163 -9.25 -3.29 7.33
CA MET A 163 -9.33 -3.90 6.00
C MET A 163 -8.06 -3.64 5.21
N LEU A 164 -7.55 -4.66 4.57
CA LEU A 164 -6.39 -4.60 3.68
C LEU A 164 -6.74 -5.17 2.31
N ASN A 165 -6.06 -4.70 1.27
CA ASN A 165 -6.06 -5.32 -0.05
C ASN A 165 -4.68 -5.90 -0.33
N VAL A 166 -4.57 -7.21 -0.28
CA VAL A 166 -3.30 -7.92 -0.33
C VAL A 166 -3.15 -8.64 -1.66
N ARG A 167 -2.15 -8.23 -2.46
CA ARG A 167 -1.78 -8.92 -3.69
C ARG A 167 -0.79 -10.05 -3.35
N VAL A 168 -1.00 -11.24 -3.91
CA VAL A 168 0.00 -12.31 -3.82
C VAL A 168 1.27 -11.91 -4.57
N ALA A 169 2.41 -11.98 -3.90
CA ALA A 169 3.72 -11.69 -4.49
C ALA A 169 4.38 -12.98 -4.95
N CYS A 170 4.51 -13.13 -6.27
CA CYS A 170 5.15 -14.27 -6.91
C CYS A 170 6.65 -14.01 -7.11
N PRO A 171 7.47 -15.07 -7.26
CA PRO A 171 8.83 -14.92 -7.74
C PRO A 171 8.89 -14.21 -9.09
N PRO A 172 10.02 -13.63 -9.50
CA PRO A 172 10.19 -13.13 -10.86
C PRO A 172 9.97 -14.23 -11.90
N PHE A 173 9.31 -13.89 -13.01
CA PHE A 173 9.04 -14.84 -14.07
C PHE A 173 10.21 -14.87 -15.07
N ASP A 174 10.85 -16.04 -15.22
CA ASP A 174 11.90 -16.27 -16.21
C ASP A 174 11.26 -16.58 -17.57
N ARG A 175 11.24 -15.58 -18.44
CA ARG A 175 10.66 -15.71 -19.78
C ARG A 175 11.41 -16.72 -20.65
N ALA A 176 12.71 -16.90 -20.44
CA ALA A 176 13.52 -17.84 -21.21
C ALA A 176 13.20 -19.31 -20.86
N LYS A 177 12.89 -19.56 -19.59
CA LYS A 177 12.49 -20.89 -19.09
C LYS A 177 10.99 -21.13 -19.12
N GLY A 178 10.18 -20.09 -19.33
CA GLY A 178 8.73 -20.17 -19.32
C GLY A 178 8.14 -20.55 -17.95
N GLY A 179 8.77 -20.10 -16.86
CA GLY A 179 8.35 -20.43 -15.49
C GLY A 179 8.88 -19.44 -14.46
N TRP A 180 8.48 -19.62 -13.21
CA TRP A 180 8.96 -18.80 -12.10
C TRP A 180 10.42 -19.12 -11.76
N MET A 181 11.16 -18.11 -11.32
CA MET A 181 12.51 -18.31 -10.78
C MET A 181 12.43 -19.12 -9.48
N ASP A 182 13.47 -19.91 -9.21
CA ASP A 182 13.58 -20.68 -7.96
C ASP A 182 14.03 -19.79 -6.80
N VAL A 183 13.14 -18.89 -6.41
CA VAL A 183 13.29 -18.03 -5.22
C VAL A 183 11.99 -18.08 -4.42
N ASN A 184 12.08 -17.79 -3.13
CA ASN A 184 10.93 -17.85 -2.23
C ASN A 184 9.82 -16.87 -2.68
N PRO A 185 8.56 -17.29 -2.76
CA PRO A 185 7.43 -16.37 -2.94
C PRO A 185 7.36 -15.34 -1.81
N GLY A 186 6.59 -14.28 -2.01
CA GLY A 186 6.38 -13.25 -0.99
C GLY A 186 5.84 -13.82 0.31
N ILE A 187 6.65 -13.76 1.37
CA ILE A 187 6.37 -14.42 2.66
C ILE A 187 5.05 -13.91 3.26
N ALA A 188 4.92 -12.59 3.41
CA ALA A 188 3.75 -12.01 4.07
C ALA A 188 2.46 -12.22 3.28
N SER A 189 2.48 -12.01 1.96
CA SER A 189 1.29 -12.21 1.13
C SER A 189 0.86 -13.68 1.11
N SER A 190 1.80 -14.63 1.03
CA SER A 190 1.49 -16.06 1.11
C SER A 190 0.91 -16.44 2.49
N TYR A 191 1.47 -15.92 3.57
CA TYR A 191 0.94 -16.11 4.92
C TYR A 191 -0.51 -15.62 5.01
N ILE A 192 -0.77 -14.38 4.58
CA ILE A 192 -2.11 -13.78 4.61
C ILE A 192 -3.09 -14.59 3.76
N PHE A 193 -2.67 -15.05 2.58
CA PHE A 193 -3.53 -15.83 1.69
C PHE A 193 -4.02 -17.15 2.30
N ASN A 194 -3.30 -17.68 3.28
CA ASN A 194 -3.64 -18.92 4.00
C ASN A 194 -4.43 -18.68 5.30
N GLN A 195 -4.62 -17.46 5.75
CA GLN A 195 -5.40 -17.17 6.95
C GLN A 195 -6.89 -17.40 6.70
N LYS A 196 -7.57 -17.91 7.73
CA LYS A 196 -9.02 -18.20 7.70
C LYS A 196 -9.76 -17.38 8.76
N PRO A 197 -11.05 -17.10 8.56
CA PRO A 197 -11.86 -16.47 9.61
C PRO A 197 -11.73 -17.23 10.94
N GLY A 198 -11.45 -16.49 12.01
CA GLY A 198 -11.16 -17.02 13.35
C GLY A 198 -9.68 -17.14 13.70
N ASP A 199 -8.77 -17.16 12.71
CA ASP A 199 -7.33 -17.17 12.99
C ASP A 199 -6.89 -15.91 13.70
N LYS A 200 -5.77 -16.02 14.44
CA LYS A 200 -5.14 -14.91 15.14
C LYS A 200 -3.91 -14.43 14.39
N VAL A 201 -3.81 -13.12 14.22
CA VAL A 201 -2.64 -12.47 13.64
C VAL A 201 -2.19 -11.32 14.52
N THR A 202 -0.87 -11.13 14.60
CA THR A 202 -0.32 -10.00 15.35
C THR A 202 -0.13 -8.82 14.42
N ILE A 203 -0.69 -7.68 14.78
CA ILE A 203 -0.53 -6.42 14.04
C ILE A 203 -0.03 -5.32 14.94
N SER A 204 0.64 -4.34 14.36
CA SER A 204 1.02 -3.10 15.04
C SER A 204 0.66 -1.88 14.19
N GLY A 205 0.45 -0.73 14.85
CA GLY A 205 0.10 0.52 14.22
C GLY A 205 -0.45 1.56 15.19
N PRO A 206 -1.02 2.67 14.66
CA PRO A 206 -1.02 3.06 13.26
C PRO A 206 0.33 3.64 12.83
N TYR A 207 0.66 3.49 11.56
CA TYR A 207 1.78 4.15 10.89
C TYR A 207 1.29 4.91 9.67
N GLY A 208 2.15 5.75 9.07
CA GLY A 208 1.91 6.33 7.75
C GLY A 208 2.27 7.79 7.63
N GLU A 209 2.42 8.21 6.36
CA GLU A 209 2.70 9.57 5.93
C GLU A 209 1.83 9.99 4.74
N PHE A 210 1.20 9.02 4.09
CA PHE A 210 0.34 9.24 2.94
C PHE A 210 -1.03 9.75 3.39
N PHE A 211 -1.09 11.02 3.79
CA PHE A 211 -2.31 11.64 4.31
C PHE A 211 -2.87 12.69 3.36
N ILE A 212 -4.16 12.98 3.53
CA ILE A 212 -4.88 14.01 2.80
C ILE A 212 -4.35 15.38 3.26
N ASN A 213 -3.99 16.25 2.32
CA ASN A 213 -3.61 17.63 2.62
C ASN A 213 -4.85 18.45 3.04
N GLU A 214 -4.65 19.32 4.02
CA GLU A 214 -5.66 20.30 4.43
C GLU A 214 -5.60 21.52 3.48
N SER A 215 -6.40 21.48 2.43
CA SER A 215 -6.50 22.52 1.41
C SER A 215 -7.89 22.53 0.76
N GLU A 216 -8.14 23.50 -0.13
CA GLU A 216 -9.35 23.54 -0.96
C GLU A 216 -9.08 23.16 -2.42
N ALA A 217 -7.86 22.75 -2.75
CA ALA A 217 -7.46 22.38 -4.11
C ALA A 217 -8.29 21.20 -4.65
N GLU A 218 -8.46 21.14 -5.95
CA GLU A 218 -9.02 19.97 -6.62
C GLU A 218 -8.12 18.75 -6.41
N MET A 219 -8.73 17.57 -6.28
CA MET A 219 -8.01 16.33 -6.02
C MET A 219 -8.15 15.35 -7.18
N LEU A 220 -7.02 14.88 -7.68
CA LEU A 220 -6.92 13.85 -8.70
C LEU A 220 -6.33 12.59 -8.08
N TYR A 221 -7.14 11.54 -7.97
CA TYR A 221 -6.71 10.22 -7.49
C TYR A 221 -6.46 9.27 -8.65
N VAL A 222 -5.34 8.56 -8.63
CA VAL A 222 -5.00 7.52 -9.61
C VAL A 222 -4.61 6.24 -8.89
N GLY A 223 -5.33 5.14 -9.13
CA GLY A 223 -5.12 3.87 -8.47
C GLY A 223 -4.95 2.69 -9.42
N GLY A 224 -4.27 1.64 -8.95
CA GLY A 224 -4.13 0.38 -9.67
C GLY A 224 -3.89 -0.81 -8.76
N GLY A 225 -4.61 -1.91 -9.01
CA GLY A 225 -4.45 -3.14 -8.24
C GLY A 225 -4.64 -2.94 -6.73
N ALA A 226 -3.71 -3.43 -5.91
CA ALA A 226 -3.77 -3.29 -4.44
C ALA A 226 -3.58 -1.84 -3.94
N GLY A 227 -3.12 -0.92 -4.80
CA GLY A 227 -3.13 0.52 -4.51
C GLY A 227 -4.53 1.10 -4.26
N MET A 228 -5.56 0.31 -4.52
CA MET A 228 -6.94 0.57 -4.09
C MET A 228 -7.04 0.84 -2.57
N ALA A 229 -6.23 0.19 -1.74
CA ALA A 229 -6.36 0.28 -0.29
C ALA A 229 -6.32 1.73 0.22
N PRO A 230 -5.23 2.49 0.09
CA PRO A 230 -5.20 3.87 0.58
C PRO A 230 -6.19 4.79 -0.19
N MET A 231 -6.47 4.51 -1.46
CA MET A 231 -7.45 5.28 -2.24
C MET A 231 -8.85 5.16 -1.63
N ARG A 232 -9.29 3.94 -1.30
CA ARG A 232 -10.58 3.72 -0.65
C ARG A 232 -10.64 4.41 0.72
N SER A 233 -9.59 4.28 1.52
CA SER A 233 -9.51 4.90 2.83
C SER A 233 -9.67 6.43 2.75
N HIS A 234 -8.93 7.10 1.86
CA HIS A 234 -9.04 8.53 1.64
C HIS A 234 -10.43 8.96 1.16
N LEU A 235 -10.92 8.35 0.08
CA LEU A 235 -12.16 8.74 -0.57
C LEU A 235 -13.37 8.54 0.35
N TYR A 236 -13.42 7.43 1.09
CA TYR A 236 -14.47 7.22 2.06
C TYR A 236 -14.40 8.22 3.23
N HIS A 237 -13.20 8.52 3.71
CA HIS A 237 -13.04 9.53 4.76
C HIS A 237 -13.44 10.92 4.28
N LEU A 238 -13.03 11.34 3.08
CA LEU A 238 -13.39 12.62 2.47
C LEU A 238 -14.90 12.80 2.35
N PHE A 239 -15.59 11.79 1.81
CA PHE A 239 -17.01 11.92 1.48
C PHE A 239 -17.93 11.48 2.62
N ARG A 240 -17.62 10.40 3.34
CA ARG A 240 -18.52 9.88 4.39
C ARG A 240 -18.29 10.56 5.74
N THR A 241 -17.06 11.00 6.05
CA THR A 241 -16.74 11.66 7.33
C THR A 241 -16.66 13.17 7.18
N LEU A 242 -15.74 13.67 6.34
CA LEU A 242 -15.47 15.10 6.22
C LEU A 242 -16.53 15.85 5.40
N LYS A 243 -17.29 15.15 4.57
CA LYS A 243 -18.29 15.74 3.67
C LYS A 243 -17.68 16.85 2.80
N THR A 244 -16.53 16.58 2.23
CA THR A 244 -15.76 17.57 1.48
C THR A 244 -16.56 18.20 0.34
N GLY A 245 -16.40 19.52 0.15
CA GLY A 245 -16.90 20.25 -1.00
C GLY A 245 -15.92 20.30 -2.18
N ARG A 246 -14.71 19.79 -2.01
CA ARG A 246 -13.66 19.81 -3.04
C ARG A 246 -14.10 18.98 -4.26
N LYS A 247 -13.69 19.41 -5.44
CA LYS A 247 -13.82 18.59 -6.66
C LYS A 247 -12.83 17.45 -6.60
N VAL A 248 -13.31 16.22 -6.75
CA VAL A 248 -12.49 15.00 -6.64
C VAL A 248 -12.77 14.09 -7.82
N SER A 249 -11.74 13.61 -8.49
CA SER A 249 -11.85 12.55 -9.49
C SER A 249 -10.96 11.36 -9.11
N TYR A 250 -11.50 10.15 -9.28
CA TYR A 250 -10.76 8.92 -9.07
C TYR A 250 -10.69 8.10 -10.36
N TRP A 251 -9.47 7.85 -10.80
CA TRP A 251 -9.14 7.09 -12.00
C TRP A 251 -8.54 5.75 -11.58
N TYR A 252 -9.27 4.67 -11.83
CA TYR A 252 -8.86 3.33 -11.42
C TYR A 252 -8.54 2.46 -12.64
N GLY A 253 -7.29 1.95 -12.70
CA GLY A 253 -6.77 1.18 -13.82
C GLY A 253 -6.56 -0.30 -13.48
N GLY A 254 -6.87 -1.16 -14.47
CA GLY A 254 -6.56 -2.58 -14.45
C GLY A 254 -6.27 -3.09 -15.86
N ARG A 255 -5.84 -4.36 -16.00
CA ARG A 255 -5.71 -4.97 -17.32
C ARG A 255 -7.07 -5.33 -17.90
N SER A 256 -7.91 -5.98 -17.09
CA SER A 256 -9.27 -6.38 -17.41
C SER A 256 -10.21 -6.19 -16.23
N LYS A 257 -11.53 -6.29 -16.42
CA LYS A 257 -12.51 -6.17 -15.32
C LYS A 257 -12.31 -7.15 -14.18
N ARG A 258 -11.73 -8.33 -14.43
CA ARG A 258 -11.42 -9.33 -13.41
C ARG A 258 -10.39 -8.86 -12.38
N GLU A 259 -9.64 -7.81 -12.69
CA GLU A 259 -8.64 -7.22 -11.81
C GLU A 259 -9.15 -6.00 -11.06
N LEU A 260 -10.36 -5.53 -11.38
CA LEU A 260 -11.01 -4.41 -10.71
C LEU A 260 -11.97 -4.91 -9.62
N PHE A 261 -12.04 -4.16 -8.53
CA PHE A 261 -12.93 -4.48 -7.40
C PHE A 261 -13.41 -3.20 -6.71
N TYR A 262 -14.45 -3.30 -5.89
CA TYR A 262 -15.13 -2.18 -5.22
C TYR A 262 -15.74 -1.14 -6.17
N LEU A 263 -16.03 -1.50 -7.41
CA LEU A 263 -16.62 -0.58 -8.40
C LEU A 263 -17.92 0.02 -7.86
N GLU A 264 -18.80 -0.82 -7.33
CA GLU A 264 -20.08 -0.42 -6.74
C GLU A 264 -19.92 0.59 -5.59
N HIS A 265 -18.80 0.54 -4.86
CA HIS A 265 -18.49 1.48 -3.79
C HIS A 265 -18.31 2.90 -4.31
N PHE A 266 -17.57 3.05 -5.42
CA PHE A 266 -17.27 4.36 -6.01
C PHE A 266 -18.40 4.86 -6.90
N GLU A 267 -19.13 3.99 -7.58
CA GLU A 267 -20.38 4.31 -8.26
C GLU A 267 -21.42 4.85 -7.27
N ALA A 268 -21.48 4.28 -6.06
CA ALA A 268 -22.34 4.79 -4.99
C ALA A 268 -21.87 6.16 -4.50
N LEU A 269 -20.56 6.40 -4.34
CA LEU A 269 -20.04 7.72 -4.00
C LEU A 269 -20.37 8.75 -5.08
N GLU A 270 -20.19 8.41 -6.36
CA GLU A 270 -20.50 9.31 -7.48
C GLU A 270 -22.00 9.68 -7.53
N ARG A 271 -22.87 8.72 -7.26
CA ARG A 271 -24.31 8.96 -7.17
C ARG A 271 -24.68 9.87 -5.99
N ASP A 272 -24.02 9.66 -4.85
CA ASP A 272 -24.35 10.35 -3.59
C ASP A 272 -23.73 11.76 -3.51
N PHE A 273 -22.62 12.01 -4.22
CA PHE A 273 -21.83 13.24 -4.14
C PHE A 273 -21.52 13.81 -5.53
N PRO A 274 -22.17 14.91 -5.95
CA PRO A 274 -22.05 15.47 -7.30
C PRO A 274 -20.65 16.01 -7.63
N ASN A 275 -19.84 16.30 -6.60
CA ASN A 275 -18.45 16.77 -6.72
C ASN A 275 -17.43 15.63 -6.81
N PHE A 276 -17.88 14.37 -6.88
CA PHE A 276 -17.04 13.19 -7.10
C PHE A 276 -17.28 12.61 -8.48
N LYS A 277 -16.20 12.21 -9.18
CA LYS A 277 -16.24 11.49 -10.45
C LYS A 277 -15.36 10.25 -10.40
N PHE A 278 -15.91 9.14 -10.90
CA PHE A 278 -15.23 7.85 -10.94
C PHE A 278 -15.01 7.39 -12.38
N HIS A 279 -13.76 7.05 -12.70
CA HIS A 279 -13.37 6.67 -14.05
C HIS A 279 -12.59 5.34 -14.04
N LEU A 280 -12.90 4.48 -15.01
CA LEU A 280 -12.25 3.18 -15.20
C LEU A 280 -11.44 3.18 -16.48
N ALA A 281 -10.26 2.55 -16.43
CA ALA A 281 -9.47 2.27 -17.63
C ALA A 281 -8.95 0.83 -17.63
N LEU A 282 -9.08 0.16 -18.78
CA LEU A 282 -8.56 -1.18 -18.99
C LEU A 282 -7.45 -1.15 -20.04
N SER A 283 -6.24 -1.63 -19.67
CA SER A 283 -5.12 -1.66 -20.61
C SER A 283 -5.17 -2.85 -21.59
N GLU A 284 -5.81 -3.94 -21.19
CA GLU A 284 -5.96 -5.18 -21.94
C GLU A 284 -7.37 -5.75 -21.75
N PRO A 285 -8.43 -5.03 -22.23
CA PRO A 285 -9.80 -5.50 -22.05
C PRO A 285 -10.03 -6.80 -22.79
N MET A 286 -10.78 -7.70 -22.16
CA MET A 286 -11.24 -8.95 -22.77
C MET A 286 -12.61 -8.72 -23.48
N GLU A 287 -12.99 -9.58 -24.42
CA GLU A 287 -14.29 -9.47 -25.11
C GLU A 287 -15.48 -9.46 -24.14
N GLU A 288 -15.40 -10.30 -23.07
CA GLU A 288 -16.45 -10.38 -22.05
C GLU A 288 -16.50 -9.16 -21.13
N ASP A 289 -15.50 -8.30 -21.12
CA ASP A 289 -15.47 -7.13 -20.23
C ASP A 289 -16.53 -6.10 -20.60
N ASN A 290 -17.01 -6.07 -21.87
CA ASN A 290 -17.95 -5.06 -22.33
C ASN A 290 -17.56 -3.68 -21.81
N CYS A 291 -16.32 -3.26 -22.15
CA CYS A 291 -15.71 -2.05 -21.57
C CYS A 291 -16.46 -0.80 -22.04
N ASP A 292 -17.15 -0.16 -21.13
CA ASP A 292 -17.81 1.14 -21.27
C ASP A 292 -16.95 2.31 -20.75
N GLY A 293 -15.77 1.99 -20.19
CA GLY A 293 -14.76 2.93 -19.73
C GLY A 293 -13.68 3.22 -20.78
N PHE A 294 -12.58 3.79 -20.32
CA PHE A 294 -11.42 4.09 -21.17
C PHE A 294 -10.59 2.83 -21.47
N VAL A 295 -9.96 2.81 -22.65
CA VAL A 295 -9.03 1.74 -23.04
C VAL A 295 -7.63 2.31 -23.14
N GLY A 296 -6.68 1.72 -22.40
CA GLY A 296 -5.28 2.14 -22.36
C GLY A 296 -4.70 2.15 -20.95
N PHE A 297 -3.45 2.54 -20.85
CA PHE A 297 -2.82 2.77 -19.53
C PHE A 297 -3.46 3.98 -18.85
N ILE A 298 -3.70 3.85 -17.54
CA ILE A 298 -4.47 4.82 -16.76
C ILE A 298 -3.92 6.26 -16.88
N HIS A 299 -2.60 6.45 -16.82
CA HIS A 299 -1.99 7.77 -16.94
C HIS A 299 -2.25 8.43 -18.30
N ASN A 300 -2.25 7.67 -19.40
CA ASN A 300 -2.60 8.18 -20.73
C ASN A 300 -4.08 8.58 -20.79
N CYS A 301 -4.96 7.75 -20.21
CA CYS A 301 -6.39 8.06 -20.15
C CYS A 301 -6.65 9.36 -19.36
N VAL A 302 -5.93 9.59 -18.28
CA VAL A 302 -5.98 10.84 -17.49
C VAL A 302 -5.48 12.02 -18.32
N ILE A 303 -4.35 11.88 -19.01
CA ILE A 303 -3.80 12.92 -19.88
C ILE A 303 -4.79 13.31 -20.96
N ASP A 304 -5.25 12.32 -21.74
CA ASP A 304 -6.03 12.55 -22.94
C ASP A 304 -7.46 13.06 -22.66
N ASN A 305 -8.05 12.62 -21.54
CA ASN A 305 -9.46 12.91 -21.25
C ASN A 305 -9.67 13.91 -20.10
N TYR A 306 -8.61 14.32 -19.42
CA TYR A 306 -8.72 15.23 -18.29
C TYR A 306 -7.68 16.35 -18.31
N LEU A 307 -6.39 16.05 -18.12
CA LEU A 307 -5.36 17.08 -17.93
C LEU A 307 -5.15 17.97 -19.15
N ASN A 308 -5.20 17.42 -20.38
CA ASN A 308 -5.09 18.21 -21.61
C ASN A 308 -6.23 19.24 -21.79
N HIS A 309 -7.32 19.10 -21.04
CA HIS A 309 -8.50 19.97 -21.12
C HIS A 309 -8.70 20.77 -19.83
N HIS A 310 -7.83 20.62 -18.85
CA HIS A 310 -7.90 21.32 -17.58
C HIS A 310 -7.30 22.74 -17.70
N GLU A 311 -7.96 23.74 -17.12
CA GLU A 311 -7.51 25.14 -17.23
C GLU A 311 -6.23 25.42 -16.45
N SER A 312 -6.06 24.79 -15.28
CA SER A 312 -4.92 24.97 -14.36
C SER A 312 -4.51 23.64 -13.72
N PRO A 313 -3.90 22.71 -14.46
CA PRO A 313 -3.51 21.41 -13.92
C PRO A 313 -2.48 21.51 -12.79
N GLU A 314 -1.68 22.59 -12.75
CA GLU A 314 -0.70 22.89 -11.71
C GLU A 314 -1.33 23.16 -10.33
N ASP A 315 -2.63 23.48 -10.26
CA ASP A 315 -3.35 23.73 -9.01
C ASP A 315 -3.96 22.44 -8.41
N ILE A 316 -3.83 21.31 -9.11
CA ILE A 316 -4.36 20.02 -8.66
C ILE A 316 -3.47 19.40 -7.59
N GLU A 317 -4.06 18.75 -6.60
CA GLU A 317 -3.37 17.79 -5.73
C GLU A 317 -3.50 16.36 -6.31
N LEU A 318 -2.38 15.76 -6.65
CA LEU A 318 -2.29 14.42 -7.24
C LEU A 318 -1.98 13.37 -6.18
N TYR A 319 -2.89 12.41 -6.01
CA TYR A 319 -2.74 11.27 -5.11
C TYR A 319 -2.70 9.97 -5.91
N PHE A 320 -1.69 9.13 -5.73
CA PHE A 320 -1.65 7.87 -6.44
C PHE A 320 -1.02 6.72 -5.66
N CYS A 321 -1.45 5.51 -5.97
CA CYS A 321 -0.88 4.27 -5.47
C CYS A 321 -1.18 3.12 -6.43
N GLY A 322 -0.15 2.33 -6.76
CA GLY A 322 -0.30 1.18 -7.64
C GLY A 322 1.01 0.47 -7.94
N PRO A 323 1.06 -0.34 -8.99
CA PRO A 323 2.28 -1.01 -9.41
C PRO A 323 3.42 -0.01 -9.71
N PRO A 324 4.71 -0.37 -9.46
CA PRO A 324 5.83 0.55 -9.58
C PRO A 324 5.94 1.27 -10.94
N LEU A 325 5.64 0.58 -12.05
CA LEU A 325 5.65 1.20 -13.38
C LEU A 325 4.52 2.22 -13.55
N MET A 326 3.35 1.96 -12.96
CA MET A 326 2.25 2.92 -12.94
C MET A 326 2.62 4.15 -12.11
N ASN A 327 3.15 3.95 -10.90
CA ASN A 327 3.56 5.04 -10.02
C ASN A 327 4.56 5.97 -10.73
N LYS A 328 5.60 5.41 -11.37
CA LYS A 328 6.56 6.21 -12.15
C LYS A 328 5.92 6.99 -13.29
N ALA A 329 4.98 6.37 -14.01
CA ALA A 329 4.30 7.04 -15.13
C ALA A 329 3.36 8.15 -14.65
N VAL A 330 2.66 7.94 -13.53
CA VAL A 330 1.76 8.93 -12.94
C VAL A 330 2.56 10.09 -12.31
N GLN A 331 3.67 9.80 -11.64
CA GLN A 331 4.57 10.83 -11.12
C GLN A 331 5.07 11.72 -12.26
N LYS A 332 5.61 11.11 -13.33
CA LYS A 332 6.07 11.86 -14.51
C LYS A 332 4.94 12.67 -15.15
N MET A 333 3.74 12.13 -15.22
CA MET A 333 2.56 12.86 -15.70
C MET A 333 2.33 14.14 -14.85
N GLY A 334 2.39 14.03 -13.52
CA GLY A 334 2.27 15.20 -12.63
C GLY A 334 3.33 16.27 -12.91
N GLU A 335 4.59 15.86 -13.02
CA GLU A 335 5.73 16.72 -13.35
C GLU A 335 5.55 17.41 -14.72
N ASP A 336 5.14 16.65 -15.74
CA ASP A 336 4.96 17.16 -17.12
C ASP A 336 3.82 18.20 -17.21
N PHE A 337 2.83 18.14 -16.31
CA PHE A 337 1.74 19.12 -16.21
C PHE A 337 2.00 20.23 -15.18
N GLY A 338 3.19 20.29 -14.61
CA GLY A 338 3.62 21.36 -13.71
C GLY A 338 3.00 21.29 -12.31
N ILE A 339 2.49 20.13 -11.90
CA ILE A 339 2.00 19.94 -10.53
C ILE A 339 3.19 20.03 -9.57
N PRO A 340 3.18 20.92 -8.56
CA PRO A 340 4.28 21.08 -7.61
C PRO A 340 4.52 19.79 -6.79
N ASP A 341 5.77 19.53 -6.41
CA ASP A 341 6.13 18.34 -5.62
C ASP A 341 5.35 18.24 -4.31
N GLU A 342 5.06 19.36 -3.67
CA GLU A 342 4.24 19.42 -2.45
C GLU A 342 2.76 19.05 -2.66
N HIS A 343 2.29 19.08 -3.91
CA HIS A 343 0.95 18.63 -4.31
C HIS A 343 0.93 17.18 -4.79
N ILE A 344 2.10 16.54 -4.96
CA ILE A 344 2.20 15.14 -5.37
C ILE A 344 2.35 14.27 -4.12
N ARG A 345 1.38 13.38 -3.92
CA ARG A 345 1.33 12.43 -2.80
C ARG A 345 1.19 11.01 -3.34
N PHE A 346 1.99 10.10 -2.86
CA PHE A 346 1.90 8.71 -3.27
C PHE A 346 2.29 7.75 -2.16
N ASP A 347 1.78 6.52 -2.28
CA ASP A 347 2.22 5.39 -1.47
C ASP A 347 2.89 4.37 -2.40
N ASP A 348 4.06 3.87 -1.98
CA ASP A 348 4.84 2.90 -2.73
C ASP A 348 5.04 1.63 -1.89
N PHE A 349 4.45 0.54 -2.35
CA PHE A 349 4.52 -0.75 -1.65
C PHE A 349 5.85 -1.49 -1.86
N GLY A 350 6.79 -0.86 -2.56
CA GLY A 350 8.04 -1.47 -2.97
C GLY A 350 7.82 -2.53 -4.06
N GLY A 351 8.88 -2.80 -4.85
CA GLY A 351 8.90 -3.79 -5.93
C GLY A 351 10.00 -4.81 -5.73
#